data_c0a4d5f6e83b4dd60222f424bfde11e4
#
_entry.id   c0a4d5f6e83b4dd60222f424bfde11e4
#
_cell.length_a   1.000
_cell.length_b   1.000
_cell.length_c   1.000
_cell.angle_alpha   90.00
_cell.angle_beta   90.00
_cell.angle_gamma   90.00
#
_symmetry.space_group_name_H-M   'P 1'
#
loop_
_entity.id
_entity.type
_entity.pdbx_description
1 polymer ?
#
loop_
_entity_poly.entity_id
_entity_poly.type
_entity_poly.pdbx_seq_one_letter_code
_entity_poly.pdbx_strand_id
1 'polypeptide(L)'
;MEIFRGCTRGCRFCQAGMITRPVRERSITTVGQMVRDGLEFSGYSEVGLLSLSSADHTEIGDMCSGLAEQYAGTNVSLSLPSTRVDAFNIELAQELSKNGRRTGLTFAPEGGSERIRRVINKMVSEEDLINTVVTAYTNGWRQVKLYFMCGLPTEEDEDVLQIARLAHEVIKAGRAATGSKDIRCTVSIGGFVPKAHTPFQWAKMDRPEVIDHRLRLLKQAINSDRSLGRAIGYRYHDGEPS
;
A
#
# COMPACT_ATOMS: atom_id res chain seq x y z
N MET A 1 10.26 -7.21 -12.25
CA MET A 1 11.61 -7.68 -11.85
C MET A 1 11.73 -7.69 -10.35
N GLU A 2 12.12 -8.84 -9.74
CA GLU A 2 12.34 -8.91 -8.29
C GLU A 2 13.68 -8.28 -7.94
N ILE A 3 13.67 -7.18 -7.16
CA ILE A 3 14.87 -6.45 -6.77
C ILE A 3 15.49 -6.95 -5.47
N PHE A 4 14.67 -7.49 -4.57
CA PHE A 4 15.13 -8.26 -3.41
C PHE A 4 14.03 -9.20 -2.90
N ARG A 5 14.43 -10.19 -2.11
CA ARG A 5 13.55 -11.16 -1.48
C ARG A 5 13.70 -11.14 0.02
N GLY A 6 12.59 -11.35 0.73
CA GLY A 6 12.52 -11.29 2.18
C GLY A 6 12.02 -9.95 2.70
N CYS A 7 11.74 -9.90 4.01
CA CYS A 7 11.31 -8.68 4.71
C CYS A 7 11.67 -8.79 6.19
N THR A 8 12.18 -7.70 6.77
CA THR A 8 12.57 -7.61 8.18
C THR A 8 11.49 -7.03 9.08
N ARG A 9 10.38 -6.54 8.53
CA ARG A 9 9.36 -5.76 9.26
C ARG A 9 8.57 -6.57 10.30
N GLY A 10 8.38 -7.86 10.10
CA GLY A 10 7.80 -8.75 11.09
C GLY A 10 6.30 -8.58 11.34
N CYS A 11 5.53 -8.13 10.34
CA CYS A 11 4.06 -8.09 10.44
C CYS A 11 3.52 -9.47 10.78
N ARG A 12 2.73 -9.59 11.87
CA ARG A 12 2.33 -10.88 12.47
C ARG A 12 1.40 -11.74 11.60
N PHE A 13 0.77 -11.15 10.59
CA PHE A 13 -0.10 -11.84 9.64
C PHE A 13 0.62 -12.27 8.36
N CYS A 14 1.84 -11.76 8.10
CA CYS A 14 2.47 -11.87 6.79
C CYS A 14 3.31 -13.15 6.67
N GLN A 15 2.80 -14.14 5.95
CA GLN A 15 3.53 -15.38 5.69
C GLN A 15 4.78 -15.14 4.85
N ALA A 16 4.65 -14.36 3.77
CA ALA A 16 5.79 -14.05 2.90
C ALA A 16 6.96 -13.45 3.67
N GLY A 17 6.69 -12.50 4.59
CA GLY A 17 7.72 -11.90 5.43
C GLY A 17 8.37 -12.86 6.43
N MET A 18 7.76 -14.01 6.72
CA MET A 18 8.31 -15.02 7.63
C MET A 18 9.14 -16.07 6.90
N ILE A 19 8.59 -16.65 5.82
CA ILE A 19 9.20 -17.81 5.15
C ILE A 19 10.32 -17.43 4.17
N THR A 20 10.46 -16.16 3.80
CA THR A 20 11.46 -15.72 2.82
C THR A 20 12.69 -15.05 3.45
N ARG A 21 12.84 -15.11 4.78
CA ARG A 21 14.03 -14.62 5.47
C ARG A 21 15.26 -15.48 5.17
N PRO A 22 16.47 -14.90 5.18
CA PRO A 22 16.81 -13.49 5.37
C PRO A 22 16.53 -12.62 4.14
N VAL A 23 16.61 -11.29 4.31
CA VAL A 23 16.59 -10.36 3.18
C VAL A 23 17.82 -10.58 2.29
N ARG A 24 17.61 -10.64 0.99
CA ARG A 24 18.66 -10.80 -0.01
C ARG A 24 18.39 -9.82 -1.14
N GLU A 25 19.20 -8.79 -1.24
CA GLU A 25 19.14 -7.76 -2.25
C GLU A 25 19.92 -8.15 -3.51
N ARG A 26 19.46 -7.69 -4.65
CA ARG A 26 20.17 -7.76 -5.92
C ARG A 26 20.89 -6.43 -6.15
N SER A 27 22.10 -6.47 -6.66
CA SER A 27 22.84 -5.26 -7.01
C SER A 27 22.15 -4.49 -8.16
N ILE A 28 22.39 -3.18 -8.22
CA ILE A 28 21.91 -2.31 -9.32
C ILE A 28 22.30 -2.88 -10.68
N THR A 29 23.53 -3.36 -10.83
CA THR A 29 24.01 -3.97 -12.07
C THR A 29 23.20 -5.19 -12.47
N THR A 30 22.89 -6.09 -11.52
CA THR A 30 22.07 -7.27 -11.76
C THR A 30 20.66 -6.89 -12.18
N VAL A 31 20.03 -5.96 -11.47
CA VAL A 31 18.68 -5.49 -11.79
C VAL A 31 18.65 -4.81 -13.17
N GLY A 32 19.62 -3.94 -13.45
CA GLY A 32 19.74 -3.29 -14.75
C GLY A 32 19.87 -4.28 -15.92
N GLN A 33 20.65 -5.35 -15.73
CA GLN A 33 20.76 -6.41 -16.75
C GLN A 33 19.43 -7.16 -16.91
N MET A 34 18.80 -7.56 -15.81
CA MET A 34 17.49 -8.25 -15.83
C MET A 34 16.40 -7.41 -16.51
N VAL A 35 16.41 -6.09 -16.33
CA VAL A 35 15.47 -5.17 -16.97
C VAL A 35 15.71 -5.13 -18.48
N ARG A 36 16.96 -4.96 -18.92
CA ARG A 36 17.32 -4.99 -20.36
C ARG A 36 16.88 -6.29 -21.03
N ASP A 37 17.32 -7.41 -20.48
CA ASP A 37 17.01 -8.74 -21.04
C ASP A 37 15.50 -8.97 -21.06
N GLY A 38 14.80 -8.62 -19.97
CA GLY A 38 13.35 -8.79 -19.86
C GLY A 38 12.58 -7.97 -20.87
N LEU A 39 12.97 -6.72 -21.14
CA LEU A 39 12.34 -5.86 -22.15
C LEU A 39 12.62 -6.39 -23.56
N GLU A 40 13.89 -6.79 -23.84
CA GLU A 40 14.28 -7.33 -25.14
C GLU A 40 13.53 -8.62 -25.48
N PHE A 41 13.49 -9.57 -24.56
CA PHE A 41 12.83 -10.86 -24.79
C PHE A 41 11.30 -10.80 -24.80
N SER A 42 10.70 -9.91 -24.03
CA SER A 42 9.24 -9.86 -23.87
C SER A 42 8.55 -8.89 -24.82
N GLY A 43 9.25 -7.85 -25.25
CA GLY A 43 8.68 -6.74 -26.04
C GLY A 43 7.71 -5.85 -25.22
N TYR A 44 7.62 -6.02 -23.88
CA TYR A 44 6.82 -5.14 -23.04
C TYR A 44 7.47 -3.76 -22.89
N SER A 45 6.64 -2.76 -22.63
CA SER A 45 7.06 -1.37 -22.37
C SER A 45 6.85 -0.95 -20.90
N GLU A 46 6.52 -1.90 -20.02
CA GLU A 46 6.33 -1.61 -18.60
C GLU A 46 7.16 -2.58 -17.75
N VAL A 47 7.88 -2.03 -16.77
CA VAL A 47 8.69 -2.77 -15.80
C VAL A 47 8.29 -2.41 -14.39
N GLY A 48 7.84 -3.40 -13.60
CA GLY A 48 7.63 -3.26 -12.17
C GLY A 48 8.84 -3.77 -11.38
N LEU A 49 9.38 -2.96 -10.47
CA LEU A 49 10.42 -3.34 -9.52
C LEU A 49 9.76 -3.94 -8.28
N LEU A 50 9.80 -5.27 -8.18
CA LEU A 50 9.01 -6.04 -7.22
C LEU A 50 9.83 -6.47 -6.01
N SER A 51 9.22 -6.37 -4.84
CA SER A 51 9.66 -6.99 -3.59
C SER A 51 8.52 -6.96 -2.56
N LEU A 52 8.76 -7.44 -1.35
CA LEU A 52 7.81 -7.30 -0.24
C LEU A 52 7.79 -5.89 0.36
N SER A 53 8.82 -5.07 0.13
CA SER A 53 8.93 -3.70 0.62
C SER A 53 10.00 -2.93 -0.17
N SER A 54 9.71 -2.59 -1.41
CA SER A 54 10.71 -2.10 -2.37
C SER A 54 11.47 -0.86 -1.91
N ALA A 55 10.85 0.01 -1.12
CA ALA A 55 11.50 1.17 -0.55
C ALA A 55 12.53 0.86 0.55
N ASP A 56 12.59 -0.38 1.04
CA ASP A 56 13.59 -0.82 2.03
C ASP A 56 14.90 -1.31 1.38
N HIS A 57 15.00 -1.37 0.06
CA HIS A 57 16.24 -1.74 -0.62
C HIS A 57 17.31 -0.67 -0.39
N THR A 58 18.53 -1.07 -0.02
CA THR A 58 19.58 -0.13 0.39
C THR A 58 19.98 0.88 -0.69
N GLU A 59 19.92 0.48 -1.95
CA GLU A 59 20.30 1.31 -3.10
C GLU A 59 19.10 1.70 -3.98
N ILE A 60 17.88 1.78 -3.42
CA ILE A 60 16.66 1.99 -4.22
C ILE A 60 16.68 3.32 -4.99
N GLY A 61 17.19 4.38 -4.38
CA GLY A 61 17.29 5.69 -5.00
C GLY A 61 18.15 5.66 -6.27
N ASP A 62 19.38 5.18 -6.13
CA ASP A 62 20.35 5.09 -7.24
C ASP A 62 19.87 4.14 -8.33
N MET A 63 19.25 3.02 -7.93
CA MET A 63 18.66 2.07 -8.87
C MET A 63 17.54 2.69 -9.71
N CYS A 64 16.63 3.40 -9.09
CA CYS A 64 15.51 4.03 -9.79
C CYS A 64 15.96 5.20 -10.65
N SER A 65 16.88 6.04 -10.16
CA SER A 65 17.43 7.15 -10.94
C SER A 65 18.20 6.64 -12.15
N GLY A 66 19.07 5.64 -11.98
CA GLY A 66 19.83 5.06 -13.09
C GLY A 66 18.93 4.40 -14.15
N LEU A 67 17.89 3.69 -13.74
CA LEU A 67 16.92 3.11 -14.70
C LEU A 67 16.08 4.20 -15.37
N ALA A 68 15.63 5.22 -14.64
CA ALA A 68 14.88 6.34 -15.22
C ALA A 68 15.71 7.10 -16.25
N GLU A 69 16.99 7.33 -16.00
CA GLU A 69 17.94 7.93 -16.93
C GLU A 69 18.17 7.06 -18.17
N GLN A 70 18.42 5.76 -17.96
CA GLN A 70 18.68 4.80 -19.03
C GLN A 70 17.51 4.70 -20.04
N TYR A 71 16.27 4.82 -19.56
CA TYR A 71 15.08 4.73 -20.40
C TYR A 71 14.42 6.08 -20.68
N ALA A 72 15.09 7.20 -20.35
CA ALA A 72 14.60 8.54 -20.65
C ALA A 72 14.35 8.72 -22.15
N GLY A 73 13.19 9.30 -22.50
CA GLY A 73 12.78 9.51 -23.88
C GLY A 73 12.40 8.25 -24.66
N THR A 74 12.38 7.09 -24.02
CA THR A 74 11.85 5.84 -24.58
C THR A 74 10.37 5.64 -24.21
N ASN A 75 9.75 4.61 -24.76
CA ASN A 75 8.36 4.23 -24.42
C ASN A 75 8.29 3.30 -23.19
N VAL A 76 9.41 3.12 -22.46
CA VAL A 76 9.47 2.25 -21.28
C VAL A 76 9.01 3.01 -20.04
N SER A 77 8.02 2.47 -19.34
CA SER A 77 7.55 2.95 -18.05
C SER A 77 8.07 2.09 -16.90
N LEU A 78 8.47 2.74 -15.82
CA LEU A 78 8.94 2.09 -14.60
C LEU A 78 7.91 2.26 -13.48
N SER A 79 7.69 1.22 -12.68
CA SER A 79 6.78 1.28 -11.54
C SER A 79 7.37 0.63 -10.29
N LEU A 80 6.98 1.13 -9.12
CA LEU A 80 7.37 0.63 -7.82
C LEU A 80 6.10 0.28 -7.03
N PRO A 81 5.52 -0.92 -7.24
CA PRO A 81 4.19 -1.23 -6.75
C PRO A 81 4.10 -1.45 -5.24
N SER A 82 5.21 -1.74 -4.56
CA SER A 82 5.25 -2.06 -3.12
C SER A 82 5.88 -0.92 -2.32
N THR A 83 5.13 0.16 -2.13
CA THR A 83 5.54 1.30 -1.31
C THR A 83 4.85 1.27 0.06
N ARG A 84 5.65 1.38 1.11
CA ARG A 84 5.14 1.51 2.49
C ARG A 84 4.94 2.99 2.83
N VAL A 85 4.03 3.26 3.77
CA VAL A 85 3.77 4.62 4.28
C VAL A 85 5.03 5.25 4.85
N ASP A 86 5.71 4.51 5.73
CA ASP A 86 6.90 4.94 6.48
C ASP A 86 8.21 4.98 5.65
N ALA A 87 8.16 4.49 4.41
CA ALA A 87 9.30 4.46 3.49
C ALA A 87 8.96 5.14 2.14
N PHE A 88 7.84 5.86 2.06
CA PHE A 88 7.47 6.58 0.85
C PHE A 88 8.39 7.77 0.62
N ASN A 89 9.06 7.76 -0.53
CA ASN A 89 9.88 8.85 -1.00
C ASN A 89 9.22 9.48 -2.24
N ILE A 90 8.87 10.76 -2.12
CA ILE A 90 8.19 11.49 -3.20
C ILE A 90 9.11 11.72 -4.40
N GLU A 91 10.39 11.97 -4.15
CA GLU A 91 11.38 12.18 -5.21
C GLU A 91 11.50 10.94 -6.08
N LEU A 92 11.54 9.76 -5.44
CA LEU A 92 11.54 8.47 -6.12
C LEU A 92 10.27 8.26 -6.96
N ALA A 93 9.10 8.59 -6.39
CA ALA A 93 7.83 8.46 -7.10
C ALA A 93 7.74 9.44 -8.30
N GLN A 94 8.29 10.64 -8.16
CA GLN A 94 8.38 11.62 -9.24
C GLN A 94 9.35 11.15 -10.33
N GLU A 95 10.51 10.63 -9.96
CA GLU A 95 11.53 10.13 -10.89
C GLU A 95 10.96 9.03 -11.79
N LEU A 96 10.32 8.03 -11.19
CA LEU A 96 9.66 6.96 -11.93
C LEU A 96 8.51 7.43 -12.81
N SER A 97 7.87 8.55 -12.44
CA SER A 97 6.76 9.14 -13.21
C SER A 97 7.20 9.95 -14.43
N LYS A 98 8.49 10.27 -14.57
CA LYS A 98 9.00 11.07 -15.71
C LYS A 98 8.84 10.35 -17.04
N ASN A 99 8.99 9.03 -17.05
CA ASN A 99 8.97 8.20 -18.26
C ASN A 99 7.62 7.51 -18.53
N GLY A 100 6.54 7.86 -17.84
CA GLY A 100 5.29 7.15 -18.04
C GLY A 100 4.08 7.75 -17.36
N ARG A 101 2.98 7.02 -17.40
CA ARG A 101 1.75 7.36 -16.70
C ARG A 101 1.99 7.32 -15.19
N ARG A 102 1.59 8.35 -14.47
CA ARG A 102 1.56 8.30 -13.00
C ARG A 102 0.73 7.10 -12.55
N THR A 103 1.38 6.13 -11.96
CA THR A 103 0.68 4.99 -11.33
C THR A 103 -0.05 5.47 -10.08
N GLY A 104 -1.21 4.90 -9.79
CA GLY A 104 -1.93 5.19 -8.54
C GLY A 104 -1.10 4.76 -7.34
N LEU A 105 -1.02 5.62 -6.32
CA LEU A 105 -0.33 5.30 -5.07
C LEU A 105 -1.21 4.43 -4.18
N THR A 106 -0.62 3.38 -3.65
CA THR A 106 -1.28 2.45 -2.74
C THR A 106 -0.49 2.36 -1.45
N PHE A 107 -1.17 2.58 -0.34
CA PHE A 107 -0.62 2.45 1.00
C PHE A 107 -1.41 1.42 1.80
N ALA A 108 -0.73 0.68 2.66
CA ALA A 108 -1.33 -0.41 3.42
C ALA A 108 -1.15 -0.20 4.94
N PRO A 109 -2.00 0.59 5.59
CA PRO A 109 -2.03 0.67 7.06
C PRO A 109 -2.44 -0.65 7.71
N GLU A 110 -3.24 -1.47 7.01
CA GLU A 110 -3.75 -2.78 7.39
C GLU A 110 -4.79 -2.75 8.52
N GLY A 111 -4.65 -1.89 9.52
CA GLY A 111 -5.59 -1.71 10.63
C GLY A 111 -6.09 -0.28 10.75
N GLY A 112 -7.37 -0.10 11.11
CA GLY A 112 -8.01 1.20 11.25
C GLY A 112 -7.44 2.02 12.40
N SER A 113 -7.30 1.40 13.57
CA SER A 113 -6.77 2.05 14.77
C SER A 113 -5.28 1.80 14.94
N GLU A 114 -4.60 2.71 15.68
CA GLU A 114 -3.20 2.47 16.06
C GLU A 114 -3.07 1.25 16.99
N ARG A 115 -4.09 0.98 17.82
CA ARG A 115 -4.14 -0.20 18.65
C ARG A 115 -3.99 -1.46 17.80
N ILE A 116 -4.81 -1.62 16.77
CA ILE A 116 -4.76 -2.78 15.87
C ILE A 116 -3.46 -2.80 15.07
N ARG A 117 -2.97 -1.65 14.61
CA ARG A 117 -1.66 -1.61 13.92
C ARG A 117 -0.52 -2.11 14.80
N ARG A 118 -0.53 -1.82 16.11
CA ARG A 118 0.42 -2.41 17.09
C ARG A 118 0.22 -3.90 17.28
N VAL A 119 -1.02 -4.37 17.37
CA VAL A 119 -1.35 -5.80 17.49
C VAL A 119 -0.78 -6.59 16.31
N ILE A 120 -0.88 -6.09 15.09
CA ILE A 120 -0.35 -6.75 13.90
C ILE A 120 1.13 -6.47 13.64
N ASN A 121 1.81 -5.72 14.52
CA ASN A 121 3.19 -5.25 14.36
C ASN A 121 3.40 -4.44 13.06
N LYS A 122 2.45 -3.57 12.73
CA LYS A 122 2.54 -2.61 11.61
C LYS A 122 2.67 -1.20 12.19
N MET A 123 3.92 -0.80 12.47
CA MET A 123 4.24 0.46 13.14
C MET A 123 4.12 1.65 12.16
N VAL A 124 2.89 1.98 11.80
CA VAL A 124 2.53 3.14 10.99
C VAL A 124 1.61 4.01 11.83
N SER A 125 2.03 5.23 12.14
CA SER A 125 1.19 6.20 12.85
C SER A 125 0.15 6.80 11.91
N GLU A 126 -0.86 7.44 12.48
CA GLU A 126 -1.82 8.23 11.70
C GLU A 126 -1.14 9.44 11.07
N GLU A 127 -0.25 10.09 11.82
CA GLU A 127 0.52 11.24 11.35
C GLU A 127 1.38 10.88 10.13
N ASP A 128 2.11 9.76 10.17
CA ASP A 128 2.91 9.28 9.02
C ASP A 128 2.02 9.09 7.78
N LEU A 129 0.85 8.48 7.96
CA LEU A 129 -0.08 8.26 6.85
C LEU A 129 -0.59 9.58 6.27
N ILE A 130 -1.04 10.51 7.13
CA ILE A 130 -1.56 11.81 6.68
C ILE A 130 -0.47 12.61 5.99
N ASN A 131 0.72 12.70 6.54
CA ASN A 131 1.85 13.39 5.94
C ASN A 131 2.22 12.80 4.57
N THR A 132 2.23 11.48 4.47
CA THR A 132 2.52 10.77 3.21
C THR A 132 1.47 11.06 2.13
N VAL A 133 0.18 10.98 2.46
CA VAL A 133 -0.87 11.25 1.47
C VAL A 133 -0.97 12.72 1.09
N VAL A 134 -0.73 13.64 2.03
CA VAL A 134 -0.65 15.09 1.74
C VAL A 134 0.49 15.36 0.77
N THR A 135 1.67 14.79 1.04
CA THR A 135 2.82 14.89 0.13
C THR A 135 2.49 14.38 -1.28
N ALA A 136 1.81 13.25 -1.38
CA ALA A 136 1.36 12.73 -2.66
C ALA A 136 0.41 13.70 -3.38
N TYR A 137 -0.62 14.19 -2.69
CA TYR A 137 -1.61 15.09 -3.29
C TYR A 137 -1.02 16.44 -3.72
N THR A 138 -0.16 17.04 -2.91
CA THR A 138 0.52 18.32 -3.25
C THR A 138 1.47 18.17 -4.44
N ASN A 139 1.98 16.97 -4.68
CA ASN A 139 2.79 16.65 -5.84
C ASN A 139 1.98 16.13 -7.05
N GLY A 140 0.66 16.35 -7.04
CA GLY A 140 -0.20 16.22 -8.21
C GLY A 140 -0.88 14.86 -8.37
N TRP A 141 -0.74 13.93 -7.42
CA TRP A 141 -1.65 12.78 -7.37
C TRP A 141 -3.04 13.26 -6.97
N ARG A 142 -4.08 12.67 -7.54
CA ARG A 142 -5.48 13.00 -7.25
C ARG A 142 -6.20 11.90 -6.49
N GLN A 143 -5.61 10.70 -6.50
CA GLN A 143 -6.19 9.52 -5.87
C GLN A 143 -5.12 8.70 -5.17
N VAL A 144 -5.42 8.28 -3.95
CA VAL A 144 -4.67 7.26 -3.20
C VAL A 144 -5.58 6.07 -2.91
N LYS A 145 -4.97 4.91 -2.73
CA LYS A 145 -5.67 3.70 -2.30
C LYS A 145 -5.11 3.25 -0.96
N LEU A 146 -5.99 2.97 -0.02
CA LEU A 146 -5.65 2.46 1.30
C LEU A 146 -6.13 1.02 1.43
N TYR A 147 -5.23 0.11 1.80
CA TYR A 147 -5.56 -1.27 2.11
C TYR A 147 -5.72 -1.49 3.61
N PHE A 148 -6.79 -2.19 3.96
CA PHE A 148 -7.07 -2.63 5.32
C PHE A 148 -7.47 -4.10 5.34
N MET A 149 -7.38 -4.71 6.53
CA MET A 149 -7.97 -6.00 6.82
C MET A 149 -9.09 -5.84 7.84
N CYS A 150 -10.07 -6.74 7.78
CA CYS A 150 -11.15 -6.87 8.75
C CYS A 150 -11.14 -8.28 9.34
N GLY A 151 -11.44 -8.42 10.62
CA GLY A 151 -11.38 -9.70 11.35
C GLY A 151 -10.00 -9.99 11.93
N LEU A 152 -9.17 -8.98 12.13
CA LEU A 152 -7.87 -9.12 12.79
C LEU A 152 -8.00 -9.61 14.24
N PRO A 153 -7.03 -10.38 14.76
CA PRO A 153 -7.05 -10.81 16.14
C PRO A 153 -7.23 -9.62 17.11
N THR A 154 -8.18 -9.74 18.03
CA THR A 154 -8.58 -8.71 19.01
C THR A 154 -9.22 -7.44 18.41
N GLU A 155 -9.59 -7.45 17.15
CA GLU A 155 -10.26 -6.32 16.52
C GLU A 155 -11.68 -6.16 17.06
N GLU A 156 -12.07 -4.94 17.37
CA GLU A 156 -13.38 -4.53 17.82
C GLU A 156 -14.07 -3.66 16.75
N ASP A 157 -15.37 -3.49 16.85
CA ASP A 157 -16.13 -2.65 15.90
C ASP A 157 -15.61 -1.23 15.85
N GLU A 158 -15.14 -0.69 16.99
CA GLU A 158 -14.53 0.65 17.06
C GLU A 158 -13.25 0.74 16.23
N ASP A 159 -12.42 -0.30 16.18
CA ASP A 159 -11.22 -0.32 15.34
C ASP A 159 -11.58 -0.26 13.84
N VAL A 160 -12.66 -0.92 13.46
CA VAL A 160 -13.17 -0.89 12.08
C VAL A 160 -13.73 0.49 11.74
N LEU A 161 -14.45 1.14 12.67
CA LEU A 161 -14.95 2.51 12.49
C LEU A 161 -13.81 3.52 12.32
N GLN A 162 -12.64 3.28 12.94
CA GLN A 162 -11.46 4.13 12.72
C GLN A 162 -10.97 4.12 11.26
N ILE A 163 -11.28 3.08 10.46
CA ILE A 163 -10.98 3.09 9.02
C ILE A 163 -11.75 4.23 8.32
N ALA A 164 -13.03 4.41 8.63
CA ALA A 164 -13.83 5.48 8.05
C ALA A 164 -13.31 6.85 8.49
N ARG A 165 -13.01 7.01 9.78
CA ARG A 165 -12.44 8.25 10.32
C ARG A 165 -11.13 8.60 9.61
N LEU A 166 -10.23 7.64 9.49
CA LEU A 166 -8.93 7.82 8.83
C LEU A 166 -9.08 8.21 7.34
N ALA A 167 -10.02 7.58 6.63
CA ALA A 167 -10.32 7.94 5.25
C ALA A 167 -10.88 9.36 5.13
N HIS A 168 -11.73 9.79 6.06
CA HIS A 168 -12.23 11.17 6.14
C HIS A 168 -11.09 12.15 6.38
N GLU A 169 -10.18 11.88 7.32
CA GLU A 169 -9.03 12.75 7.59
C GLU A 169 -8.10 12.86 6.39
N VAL A 170 -7.85 11.77 5.65
CA VAL A 170 -7.09 11.77 4.40
C VAL A 170 -7.71 12.74 3.37
N ILE A 171 -9.04 12.71 3.19
CA ILE A 171 -9.72 13.63 2.25
C ILE A 171 -9.67 15.07 2.75
N LYS A 172 -9.91 15.31 4.05
CA LYS A 172 -9.83 16.67 4.63
C LYS A 172 -8.43 17.25 4.47
N ALA A 173 -7.40 16.51 4.88
CA ALA A 173 -6.01 16.94 4.80
C ALA A 173 -5.58 17.21 3.35
N GLY A 174 -5.94 16.32 2.41
CA GLY A 174 -5.65 16.50 1.00
C GLY A 174 -6.32 17.74 0.40
N ARG A 175 -7.61 17.98 0.73
CA ARG A 175 -8.34 19.18 0.29
C ARG A 175 -7.76 20.46 0.89
N ALA A 176 -7.40 20.44 2.17
CA ALA A 176 -6.80 21.59 2.84
C ALA A 176 -5.44 21.95 2.24
N ALA A 177 -4.59 20.95 1.97
CA ALA A 177 -3.26 21.15 1.45
C ALA A 177 -3.24 21.59 -0.05
N THR A 178 -4.21 21.14 -0.85
CA THR A 178 -4.23 21.40 -2.30
C THR A 178 -5.22 22.46 -2.74
N GLY A 179 -6.17 22.85 -1.88
CA GLY A 179 -7.33 23.68 -2.24
C GLY A 179 -8.31 22.99 -3.20
N SER A 180 -8.08 21.74 -3.58
CA SER A 180 -8.85 21.03 -4.60
C SER A 180 -9.95 20.16 -3.98
N LYS A 181 -11.14 20.22 -4.55
CA LYS A 181 -12.23 19.27 -4.23
C LYS A 181 -12.11 17.93 -4.94
N ASP A 182 -11.22 17.81 -5.91
CA ASP A 182 -11.02 16.59 -6.71
C ASP A 182 -10.01 15.62 -6.11
N ILE A 183 -9.92 15.60 -4.79
CA ILE A 183 -9.13 14.63 -4.03
C ILE A 183 -9.99 13.40 -3.77
N ARG A 184 -9.45 12.22 -4.04
CA ARG A 184 -10.10 10.92 -3.91
C ARG A 184 -9.27 9.97 -3.05
N CYS A 185 -9.97 9.11 -2.32
CA CYS A 185 -9.37 8.00 -1.59
C CYS A 185 -10.17 6.73 -1.89
N THR A 186 -9.52 5.60 -2.13
CA THR A 186 -10.19 4.31 -2.21
C THR A 186 -9.80 3.47 -1.00
N VAL A 187 -10.77 3.07 -0.20
CA VAL A 187 -10.63 2.11 0.91
C VAL A 187 -10.89 0.71 0.35
N SER A 188 -9.88 -0.15 0.41
CA SER A 188 -9.97 -1.55 -0.02
C SER A 188 -9.77 -2.46 1.17
N ILE A 189 -10.70 -3.38 1.40
CA ILE A 189 -10.73 -4.24 2.58
C ILE A 189 -10.61 -5.69 2.17
N GLY A 190 -9.69 -6.42 2.81
CA GLY A 190 -9.59 -7.88 2.74
C GLY A 190 -9.99 -8.51 4.07
N GLY A 191 -10.56 -9.71 4.05
CA GLY A 191 -10.76 -10.51 5.26
C GLY A 191 -9.41 -11.03 5.80
N PHE A 192 -9.24 -11.02 7.13
CA PHE A 192 -8.10 -11.68 7.74
C PHE A 192 -8.25 -13.21 7.66
N VAL A 193 -7.22 -13.86 7.15
CA VAL A 193 -7.09 -15.32 7.14
C VAL A 193 -5.80 -15.71 7.84
N PRO A 194 -5.86 -16.53 8.91
CA PRO A 194 -4.68 -17.08 9.56
C PRO A 194 -3.84 -17.87 8.57
N LYS A 195 -2.54 -17.55 8.48
CA LYS A 195 -1.62 -18.23 7.56
C LYS A 195 -0.58 -19.02 8.32
N ALA A 196 -0.30 -20.23 7.86
CA ALA A 196 0.76 -21.06 8.41
C ALA A 196 2.11 -20.32 8.45
N HIS A 197 2.95 -20.68 9.41
CA HIS A 197 4.27 -20.08 9.65
C HIS A 197 4.25 -18.60 10.03
N THR A 198 3.11 -18.09 10.50
CA THR A 198 3.00 -16.72 11.03
C THR A 198 2.70 -16.74 12.53
N PRO A 199 3.01 -15.67 13.27
CA PRO A 199 2.58 -15.54 14.67
C PRO A 199 1.06 -15.70 14.85
N PHE A 200 0.26 -15.37 13.84
CA PHE A 200 -1.20 -15.48 13.87
C PHE A 200 -1.75 -16.81 13.32
N GLN A 201 -0.90 -17.80 13.06
CA GLN A 201 -1.33 -19.07 12.47
C GLN A 201 -2.42 -19.82 13.27
N TRP A 202 -2.49 -19.59 14.58
CA TRP A 202 -3.47 -20.19 15.48
C TRP A 202 -4.57 -19.20 15.93
N ALA A 203 -4.57 -17.99 15.38
CA ALA A 203 -5.64 -17.03 15.66
C ALA A 203 -6.95 -17.51 15.07
N LYS A 204 -8.05 -17.19 15.75
CA LYS A 204 -9.38 -17.48 15.25
C LYS A 204 -9.65 -16.61 14.01
N MET A 205 -10.22 -17.19 12.99
CA MET A 205 -10.84 -16.47 11.87
C MET A 205 -12.28 -16.12 12.26
N ASP A 206 -12.68 -14.88 12.04
CA ASP A 206 -14.06 -14.45 12.30
C ASP A 206 -15.03 -15.11 11.32
N ARG A 207 -16.28 -15.30 11.79
CA ARG A 207 -17.34 -15.85 10.96
C ARG A 207 -17.78 -14.81 9.92
N PRO A 208 -18.28 -15.25 8.76
CA PRO A 208 -18.76 -14.32 7.71
C PRO A 208 -19.76 -13.28 8.23
N GLU A 209 -20.67 -13.66 9.12
CA GLU A 209 -21.68 -12.76 9.66
C GLU A 209 -21.08 -11.60 10.46
N VAL A 210 -19.96 -11.84 11.17
CA VAL A 210 -19.21 -10.80 11.91
C VAL A 210 -18.53 -9.85 10.94
N ILE A 211 -17.89 -10.40 9.92
CA ILE A 211 -17.24 -9.60 8.87
C ILE A 211 -18.28 -8.73 8.15
N ASP A 212 -19.40 -9.31 7.74
CA ASP A 212 -20.49 -8.59 7.08
C ASP A 212 -21.10 -7.50 7.95
N HIS A 213 -21.23 -7.76 9.27
CA HIS A 213 -21.68 -6.73 10.21
C HIS A 213 -20.71 -5.55 10.23
N ARG A 214 -19.41 -5.79 10.39
CA ARG A 214 -18.37 -4.77 10.42
C ARG A 214 -18.27 -4.00 9.11
N LEU A 215 -18.39 -4.68 7.97
CA LEU A 215 -18.38 -4.04 6.65
C LEU A 215 -19.61 -3.12 6.46
N ARG A 216 -20.78 -3.51 6.97
CA ARG A 216 -21.97 -2.63 6.98
C ARG A 216 -21.74 -1.39 7.85
N LEU A 217 -21.21 -1.56 9.08
CA LEU A 217 -20.88 -0.45 9.96
C LEU A 217 -19.91 0.52 9.29
N LEU A 218 -18.84 0.00 8.70
CA LEU A 218 -17.85 0.80 8.00
C LEU A 218 -18.46 1.58 6.84
N LYS A 219 -19.28 0.93 6.01
CA LYS A 219 -19.95 1.59 4.88
C LYS A 219 -20.88 2.72 5.35
N GLN A 220 -21.61 2.50 6.45
CA GLN A 220 -22.46 3.54 7.04
C GLN A 220 -21.62 4.70 7.56
N ALA A 221 -20.52 4.42 8.27
CA ALA A 221 -19.61 5.43 8.79
C ALA A 221 -18.93 6.27 7.70
N ILE A 222 -18.49 5.65 6.60
CA ILE A 222 -17.93 6.37 5.43
C ILE A 222 -18.98 7.35 4.86
N ASN A 223 -20.23 6.94 4.78
CA ASN A 223 -21.31 7.75 4.20
C ASN A 223 -21.99 8.71 5.20
N SER A 224 -21.58 8.72 6.47
CA SER A 224 -22.14 9.61 7.50
C SER A 224 -21.93 11.09 7.16
N ASP A 225 -20.80 11.42 6.55
CA ASP A 225 -20.57 12.74 5.93
C ASP A 225 -20.74 12.62 4.41
N ARG A 226 -21.80 13.23 3.90
CA ARG A 226 -22.15 13.16 2.46
C ARG A 226 -21.09 13.79 1.54
N SER A 227 -20.36 14.81 2.01
CA SER A 227 -19.34 15.50 1.21
C SER A 227 -18.06 14.67 1.13
N LEU A 228 -17.64 14.08 2.25
CA LEU A 228 -16.44 13.25 2.33
C LEU A 228 -16.69 11.88 1.70
N GLY A 229 -17.83 11.26 2.01
CA GLY A 229 -18.18 9.92 1.50
C GLY A 229 -18.22 9.85 -0.04
N ARG A 230 -18.64 10.91 -0.72
CA ARG A 230 -18.58 10.97 -2.21
C ARG A 230 -17.14 10.95 -2.78
N ALA A 231 -16.16 11.32 -1.99
CA ALA A 231 -14.75 11.31 -2.38
C ALA A 231 -14.05 9.99 -2.03
N ILE A 232 -14.73 9.09 -1.30
CA ILE A 232 -14.19 7.83 -0.84
C ILE A 232 -14.83 6.68 -1.62
N GLY A 233 -14.02 6.00 -2.43
CA GLY A 233 -14.38 4.72 -3.04
C GLY A 233 -14.24 3.61 -2.00
N TYR A 234 -15.18 2.66 -2.02
CA TYR A 234 -15.18 1.52 -1.11
C TYR A 234 -15.15 0.22 -1.90
N ARG A 235 -14.20 -0.67 -1.58
CA ARG A 235 -14.08 -2.00 -2.19
C ARG A 235 -13.80 -3.02 -1.11
N TYR A 236 -14.50 -4.12 -1.12
CA TYR A 236 -14.19 -5.28 -0.28
C TYR A 236 -14.37 -6.55 -1.13
N HIS A 237 -13.68 -7.59 -0.74
CA HIS A 237 -13.90 -8.92 -1.26
C HIS A 237 -14.85 -9.61 -0.30
N ASP A 238 -15.93 -10.18 -0.82
CA ASP A 238 -16.90 -10.94 -0.03
C ASP A 238 -16.17 -12.02 0.77
N GLY A 239 -16.60 -12.21 2.03
CA GLY A 239 -15.98 -13.15 2.96
C GLY A 239 -16.20 -14.62 2.64
N GLU A 240 -16.78 -14.95 1.48
CA GLU A 240 -16.81 -16.31 0.99
C GLU A 240 -15.40 -16.70 0.49
N PRO A 241 -14.86 -17.82 0.99
CA PRO A 241 -13.61 -18.34 0.47
C PRO A 241 -13.81 -18.77 -0.98
N SER A 242 -13.12 -18.11 -1.91
CA SER A 242 -12.99 -18.51 -3.30
C SER A 242 -12.13 -19.76 -3.43
#